data_3412fd752e5fba4273221a62564f2c46
#
_entry.id   3412fd752e5fba4273221a62564f2c46
#
_cell.length_a   1.000
_cell.length_b   1.000
_cell.length_c   1.000
_cell.angle_alpha   90.00
_cell.angle_beta   90.00
_cell.angle_gamma   90.00
#
_symmetry.space_group_name_H-M   'P 1'
#
loop_
_entity.id
_entity.type
_entity.pdbx_description
1 polymer ?
#
loop_
_entity_poly.entity_id
_entity_poly.type
_entity_poly.pdbx_seq_one_letter_code
_entity_poly.pdbx_strand_id
1 'polypeptide(L)'
;MKKMKKYDAIIIGFGKGGKTLAGFLAGKGQNVALVEKSDKMYGGTCINIGCIPTKKLVDSTKVLKNKGLSGIEEKERFYTESINNKNKLIGALRGKNYEMLATKENIDIYDGFGSFASKNVVNIESNGENVQIEGEKIFINTGSTTIIPGIKGLKESNHVYTSTSIMELKELPKKLTILGAGYIGLEFASMYADFGSEVTVIDLAKRLMPREDEEIADRA
;
A
#
# COMPACT_ATOMS: atom_id res chain seq x y z
N MET A 1 -29.04 -23.81 -12.44
CA MET A 1 -28.47 -22.53 -11.99
C MET A 1 -27.84 -22.73 -10.60
N LYS A 2 -26.54 -22.44 -10.40
CA LYS A 2 -25.93 -22.47 -9.06
C LYS A 2 -26.62 -21.43 -8.19
N LYS A 3 -27.12 -21.84 -7.02
CA LYS A 3 -27.79 -20.92 -6.06
C LYS A 3 -26.75 -19.88 -5.60
N MET A 4 -27.10 -18.60 -5.71
CA MET A 4 -26.25 -17.48 -5.27
C MET A 4 -25.96 -17.62 -3.77
N LYS A 5 -24.70 -17.51 -3.36
CA LYS A 5 -24.30 -17.64 -1.95
C LYS A 5 -24.66 -16.36 -1.20
N LYS A 6 -25.21 -16.53 0.01
CA LYS A 6 -25.69 -15.42 0.85
C LYS A 6 -24.80 -15.24 2.08
N TYR A 7 -24.62 -13.97 2.47
CA TYR A 7 -23.80 -13.55 3.60
C TYR A 7 -24.53 -12.51 4.46
N ASP A 8 -24.22 -12.48 5.74
CA ASP A 8 -24.66 -11.41 6.64
C ASP A 8 -23.93 -10.10 6.31
N ALA A 9 -22.67 -10.22 5.86
CA ALA A 9 -21.85 -9.07 5.45
C ALA A 9 -20.95 -9.39 4.25
N ILE A 10 -20.86 -8.46 3.31
CA ILE A 10 -19.85 -8.45 2.25
C ILE A 10 -18.96 -7.24 2.50
N ILE A 11 -17.65 -7.44 2.47
CA ILE A 11 -16.64 -6.38 2.65
C ILE A 11 -15.80 -6.32 1.38
N ILE A 12 -15.81 -5.17 0.70
CA ILE A 12 -15.01 -4.96 -0.52
C ILE A 12 -13.72 -4.23 -0.12
N GLY A 13 -12.60 -4.94 -0.16
CA GLY A 13 -11.26 -4.50 0.19
C GLY A 13 -10.71 -5.13 1.47
N PHE A 14 -9.59 -5.81 1.35
CA PHE A 14 -8.86 -6.49 2.44
C PHE A 14 -7.91 -5.55 3.21
N GLY A 15 -8.24 -4.24 3.25
CA GLY A 15 -7.46 -3.26 4.01
C GLY A 15 -7.64 -3.42 5.52
N LYS A 16 -6.94 -2.57 6.29
CA LYS A 16 -6.95 -2.61 7.77
C LYS A 16 -8.35 -2.59 8.35
N GLY A 17 -9.23 -1.72 7.85
CA GLY A 17 -10.62 -1.63 8.30
C GLY A 17 -11.40 -2.89 7.94
N GLY A 18 -11.35 -3.30 6.67
CA GLY A 18 -12.11 -4.46 6.16
C GLY A 18 -11.74 -5.76 6.87
N LYS A 19 -10.45 -6.08 6.99
CA LYS A 19 -10.01 -7.29 7.69
C LYS A 19 -10.39 -7.30 9.17
N THR A 20 -10.30 -6.15 9.84
CA THR A 20 -10.65 -6.05 11.26
C THR A 20 -12.14 -6.25 11.45
N LEU A 21 -12.96 -5.63 10.60
CA LEU A 21 -14.40 -5.80 10.60
C LEU A 21 -14.81 -7.24 10.29
N ALA A 22 -14.20 -7.86 9.26
CA ALA A 22 -14.46 -9.26 8.92
C ALA A 22 -14.20 -10.20 10.10
N GLY A 23 -13.04 -10.06 10.74
CA GLY A 23 -12.70 -10.85 11.92
C GLY A 23 -13.65 -10.63 13.11
N PHE A 24 -14.09 -9.39 13.32
CA PHE A 24 -15.04 -9.05 14.37
C PHE A 24 -16.44 -9.64 14.12
N LEU A 25 -16.98 -9.46 12.92
CA LEU A 25 -18.31 -9.98 12.55
C LEU A 25 -18.32 -11.51 12.58
N ALA A 26 -17.29 -12.16 12.06
CA ALA A 26 -17.13 -13.61 12.14
C ALA A 26 -17.05 -14.09 13.58
N GLY A 27 -16.36 -13.38 14.47
CA GLY A 27 -16.34 -13.66 15.91
C GLY A 27 -17.70 -13.52 16.60
N LYS A 28 -18.65 -12.85 15.97
CA LYS A 28 -20.07 -12.76 16.39
C LYS A 28 -20.96 -13.83 15.73
N GLY A 29 -20.38 -14.79 15.03
CA GLY A 29 -21.11 -15.87 14.35
C GLY A 29 -21.69 -15.50 13.00
N GLN A 30 -21.37 -14.34 12.44
CA GLN A 30 -21.86 -13.92 11.12
C GLN A 30 -21.04 -14.58 9.99
N ASN A 31 -21.72 -14.91 8.89
CA ASN A 31 -21.09 -15.36 7.65
C ASN A 31 -20.65 -14.13 6.83
N VAL A 32 -19.36 -14.05 6.54
CA VAL A 32 -18.74 -12.89 5.92
C VAL A 32 -18.06 -13.25 4.61
N ALA A 33 -18.32 -12.48 3.56
CA ALA A 33 -17.52 -12.48 2.34
C ALA A 33 -16.53 -11.31 2.37
N LEU A 34 -15.28 -11.56 2.11
CA LEU A 34 -14.24 -10.54 1.97
C LEU A 34 -13.68 -10.59 0.55
N VAL A 35 -13.83 -9.50 -0.21
CA VAL A 35 -13.43 -9.40 -1.62
C VAL A 35 -12.20 -8.54 -1.75
N GLU A 36 -11.14 -9.03 -2.40
CA GLU A 36 -9.93 -8.28 -2.66
C GLU A 36 -9.48 -8.46 -4.12
N LYS A 37 -9.19 -7.38 -4.80
CA LYS A 37 -8.81 -7.41 -6.22
C LYS A 37 -7.39 -7.90 -6.48
N SER A 38 -6.54 -7.96 -5.46
CA SER A 38 -5.13 -8.33 -5.61
C SER A 38 -4.62 -9.10 -4.41
N ASP A 39 -4.13 -10.30 -4.64
CA ASP A 39 -3.44 -11.13 -3.66
C ASP A 39 -2.22 -10.45 -3.02
N LYS A 40 -1.66 -9.44 -3.72
CA LYS A 40 -0.56 -8.59 -3.22
C LYS A 40 -1.01 -7.54 -2.21
N MET A 41 -2.32 -7.40 -1.97
CA MET A 41 -2.87 -6.34 -1.11
C MET A 41 -3.54 -6.85 0.17
N TYR A 42 -3.42 -8.13 0.51
CA TYR A 42 -3.92 -8.63 1.79
C TYR A 42 -3.30 -7.89 2.99
N GLY A 43 -4.15 -7.30 3.81
CA GLY A 43 -3.77 -6.41 4.91
C GLY A 43 -3.75 -4.91 4.54
N GLY A 44 -3.91 -4.58 3.24
CA GLY A 44 -4.10 -3.23 2.73
C GLY A 44 -2.83 -2.39 2.60
N THR A 45 -3.02 -1.11 2.35
CA THR A 45 -1.99 -0.11 2.04
C THR A 45 -0.86 -0.06 3.07
N CYS A 46 -1.18 -0.01 4.36
CA CYS A 46 -0.18 0.13 5.42
C CYS A 46 0.87 -0.99 5.40
N ILE A 47 0.45 -2.24 5.18
CA ILE A 47 1.35 -3.41 5.16
C ILE A 47 2.11 -3.48 3.85
N ASN A 48 1.43 -3.28 2.72
CA ASN A 48 1.97 -3.65 1.42
C ASN A 48 2.71 -2.52 0.70
N ILE A 49 2.21 -1.28 0.77
CA ILE A 49 2.69 -0.17 -0.06
C ILE A 49 2.80 1.17 0.67
N GLY A 50 2.61 1.21 2.00
CA GLY A 50 2.63 2.43 2.78
C GLY A 50 3.56 2.35 3.99
N CYS A 51 2.99 2.31 5.20
CA CYS A 51 3.72 2.48 6.46
C CYS A 51 4.87 1.48 6.65
N ILE A 52 4.60 0.18 6.52
CA ILE A 52 5.59 -0.86 6.84
C ILE A 52 6.77 -0.85 5.87
N PRO A 53 6.57 -0.87 4.52
CA PRO A 53 7.69 -0.80 3.59
C PRO A 53 8.51 0.46 3.76
N THR A 54 7.88 1.63 3.92
CA THR A 54 8.58 2.90 4.10
C THR A 54 9.41 2.89 5.39
N LYS A 55 8.81 2.51 6.53
CA LYS A 55 9.52 2.46 7.81
C LYS A 55 10.66 1.44 7.81
N LYS A 56 10.51 0.32 7.10
CA LYS A 56 11.59 -0.66 6.94
C LYS A 56 12.79 -0.07 6.17
N LEU A 57 12.53 0.72 5.14
CA LEU A 57 13.59 1.39 4.39
C LEU A 57 14.23 2.54 5.20
N VAL A 58 13.44 3.34 5.92
CA VAL A 58 13.95 4.36 6.86
C VAL A 58 14.81 3.73 7.96
N ASP A 59 14.42 2.58 8.50
CA ASP A 59 15.24 1.84 9.47
C ASP A 59 16.57 1.37 8.83
N SER A 60 16.52 0.93 7.58
CA SER A 60 17.72 0.53 6.84
C SER A 60 18.70 1.70 6.67
N THR A 61 18.24 2.94 6.44
CA THR A 61 19.17 4.10 6.35
C THR A 61 19.88 4.39 7.67
N LYS A 62 19.21 4.19 8.80
CA LYS A 62 19.87 4.29 10.12
C LYS A 62 20.96 3.25 10.29
N VAL A 63 20.69 2.01 9.87
CA VAL A 63 21.70 0.94 9.88
C VAL A 63 22.89 1.28 8.97
N LEU A 64 22.63 1.83 7.77
CA LEU A 64 23.65 2.28 6.84
C LEU A 64 24.59 3.32 7.48
N LYS A 65 24.00 4.34 8.12
CA LYS A 65 24.75 5.39 8.86
C LYS A 65 25.59 4.79 9.98
N ASN A 66 25.03 3.90 10.78
CA ASN A 66 25.71 3.26 11.90
C ASN A 66 26.88 2.36 11.45
N LYS A 67 26.80 1.76 10.27
CA LYS A 67 27.88 0.98 9.66
C LYS A 67 29.00 1.84 9.06
N GLY A 68 28.80 3.16 8.93
CA GLY A 68 29.76 4.07 8.34
C GLY A 68 30.00 3.85 6.84
N LEU A 69 29.03 3.24 6.12
CA LEU A 69 29.15 2.99 4.69
C LEU A 69 29.09 4.32 3.94
N SER A 70 30.17 4.66 3.23
CA SER A 70 30.32 5.96 2.53
C SER A 70 30.54 5.82 1.03
N GLY A 71 31.11 4.68 0.59
CA GLY A 71 31.35 4.39 -0.82
C GLY A 71 30.05 4.24 -1.63
N ILE A 72 30.06 4.73 -2.87
CA ILE A 72 28.88 4.69 -3.76
C ILE A 72 28.44 3.23 -3.98
N GLU A 73 29.36 2.35 -4.34
CA GLU A 73 29.07 0.93 -4.60
C GLU A 73 28.58 0.19 -3.34
N GLU A 74 29.08 0.58 -2.16
CA GLU A 74 28.62 0.01 -0.89
C GLU A 74 27.17 0.41 -0.60
N LYS A 75 26.84 1.69 -0.83
CA LYS A 75 25.48 2.21 -0.66
C LYS A 75 24.49 1.58 -1.65
N GLU A 76 24.87 1.42 -2.91
CA GLU A 76 24.04 0.76 -3.93
C GLU A 76 23.77 -0.72 -3.57
N ARG A 77 24.78 -1.46 -3.14
CA ARG A 77 24.60 -2.84 -2.66
C ARG A 77 23.70 -2.90 -1.43
N PHE A 78 23.91 -2.02 -0.48
CA PHE A 78 23.10 -1.97 0.75
C PHE A 78 21.65 -1.58 0.46
N TYR A 79 21.41 -0.66 -0.50
CA TYR A 79 20.08 -0.31 -0.95
C TYR A 79 19.35 -1.53 -1.56
N THR A 80 20.01 -2.24 -2.47
CA THR A 80 19.46 -3.45 -3.09
C THR A 80 19.11 -4.52 -2.04
N GLU A 81 19.98 -4.73 -1.06
CA GLU A 81 19.73 -5.62 0.07
C GLU A 81 18.53 -5.15 0.91
N SER A 82 18.43 -3.84 1.16
CA SER A 82 17.33 -3.24 1.91
C SER A 82 15.98 -3.44 1.21
N ILE A 83 15.93 -3.29 -0.11
CA ILE A 83 14.74 -3.58 -0.92
C ILE A 83 14.34 -5.06 -0.79
N ASN A 84 15.29 -5.98 -0.90
CA ASN A 84 15.02 -7.42 -0.77
C ASN A 84 14.51 -7.78 0.64
N ASN A 85 15.11 -7.22 1.68
CA ASN A 85 14.69 -7.43 3.07
C ASN A 85 13.30 -6.85 3.34
N LYS A 86 12.99 -5.67 2.79
CA LYS A 86 11.64 -5.08 2.80
C LYS A 86 10.63 -6.03 2.15
N ASN A 87 10.93 -6.53 0.94
CA ASN A 87 10.01 -7.40 0.21
C ASN A 87 9.76 -8.72 0.95
N LYS A 88 10.78 -9.31 1.56
CA LYS A 88 10.65 -10.51 2.40
C LYS A 88 9.75 -10.27 3.61
N LEU A 89 9.94 -9.17 4.32
CA LEU A 89 9.10 -8.79 5.47
C LEU A 89 7.64 -8.63 5.05
N ILE A 90 7.38 -7.90 3.96
CA ILE A 90 6.03 -7.64 3.47
C ILE A 90 5.34 -8.93 3.03
N GLY A 91 6.05 -9.81 2.33
CA GLY A 91 5.51 -11.12 1.96
C GLY A 91 5.07 -11.95 3.17
N ALA A 92 5.90 -12.01 4.21
CA ALA A 92 5.57 -12.71 5.44
C ALA A 92 4.36 -12.10 6.17
N LEU A 93 4.29 -10.77 6.26
CA LEU A 93 3.16 -10.07 6.90
C LEU A 93 1.86 -10.24 6.11
N ARG A 94 1.93 -10.20 4.78
CA ARG A 94 0.80 -10.42 3.88
C ARG A 94 0.22 -11.81 4.08
N GLY A 95 1.07 -12.86 4.06
CA GLY A 95 0.66 -14.24 4.33
C GLY A 95 -0.05 -14.39 5.69
N LYS A 96 0.55 -13.85 6.76
CA LYS A 96 -0.08 -13.87 8.09
C LYS A 96 -1.45 -13.17 8.13
N ASN A 97 -1.61 -12.07 7.38
CA ASN A 97 -2.90 -11.37 7.32
C ASN A 97 -3.97 -12.18 6.59
N TYR A 98 -3.59 -12.89 5.53
CA TYR A 98 -4.47 -13.80 4.82
C TYR A 98 -4.89 -14.97 5.72
N GLU A 99 -3.92 -15.71 6.27
CA GLU A 99 -4.13 -16.89 7.12
C GLU A 99 -5.04 -16.59 8.33
N MET A 100 -4.87 -15.42 8.96
CA MET A 100 -5.69 -14.99 10.10
C MET A 100 -7.20 -15.03 9.82
N LEU A 101 -7.61 -14.80 8.59
CA LEU A 101 -9.01 -14.81 8.18
C LEU A 101 -9.39 -16.08 7.42
N ALA A 102 -8.52 -16.61 6.57
CA ALA A 102 -8.76 -17.79 5.76
C ALA A 102 -8.99 -19.07 6.59
N THR A 103 -8.49 -19.11 7.83
CA THR A 103 -8.70 -20.24 8.77
C THR A 103 -10.05 -20.19 9.50
N LYS A 104 -10.85 -19.15 9.31
CA LYS A 104 -12.18 -19.02 9.95
C LYS A 104 -13.25 -19.62 9.05
N GLU A 105 -14.01 -20.59 9.58
CA GLU A 105 -15.03 -21.33 8.83
C GLU A 105 -16.16 -20.45 8.26
N ASN A 106 -16.43 -19.31 8.88
CA ASN A 106 -17.49 -18.38 8.50
C ASN A 106 -16.96 -17.14 7.75
N ILE A 107 -15.74 -17.19 7.23
CA ILE A 107 -15.20 -16.16 6.31
C ILE A 107 -14.85 -16.82 4.98
N ASP A 108 -15.43 -16.33 3.90
CA ASP A 108 -14.98 -16.63 2.54
C ASP A 108 -14.19 -15.45 1.98
N ILE A 109 -13.01 -15.73 1.47
CA ILE A 109 -12.17 -14.75 0.79
C ILE A 109 -12.32 -14.97 -0.71
N TYR A 110 -12.64 -13.90 -1.44
CA TYR A 110 -12.75 -13.90 -2.89
C TYR A 110 -11.65 -13.02 -3.48
N ASP A 111 -10.85 -13.60 -4.35
CA ASP A 111 -9.87 -12.87 -5.15
C ASP A 111 -10.52 -12.40 -6.44
N GLY A 112 -10.71 -11.10 -6.58
CA GLY A 112 -11.34 -10.52 -7.76
C GLY A 112 -11.80 -9.08 -7.54
N PHE A 113 -12.18 -8.44 -8.63
CA PHE A 113 -12.71 -7.09 -8.63
C PHE A 113 -14.20 -7.11 -8.26
N GLY A 114 -14.52 -6.55 -7.09
CA GLY A 114 -15.89 -6.42 -6.62
C GLY A 114 -16.60 -5.19 -7.18
N SER A 115 -17.77 -5.37 -7.76
CA SER A 115 -18.66 -4.31 -8.23
C SER A 115 -20.12 -4.58 -7.85
N PHE A 116 -20.93 -3.53 -7.72
CA PHE A 116 -22.35 -3.69 -7.42
C PHE A 116 -23.12 -4.14 -8.66
N ALA A 117 -23.80 -5.27 -8.57
CA ALA A 117 -24.81 -5.71 -9.55
C ALA A 117 -26.21 -5.18 -9.17
N SER A 118 -26.49 -5.03 -7.86
CA SER A 118 -27.69 -4.40 -7.33
C SER A 118 -27.41 -3.90 -5.89
N LYS A 119 -28.44 -3.38 -5.21
CA LYS A 119 -28.31 -2.87 -3.83
C LYS A 119 -27.64 -3.86 -2.87
N ASN A 120 -27.92 -5.17 -3.02
CA ASN A 120 -27.48 -6.21 -2.10
C ASN A 120 -26.65 -7.30 -2.79
N VAL A 121 -26.33 -7.15 -4.09
CA VAL A 121 -25.59 -8.13 -4.88
C VAL A 121 -24.28 -7.54 -5.36
N VAL A 122 -23.20 -8.24 -5.05
CA VAL A 122 -21.86 -7.93 -5.53
C VAL A 122 -21.46 -8.94 -6.61
N ASN A 123 -21.04 -8.42 -7.75
CA ASN A 123 -20.38 -9.18 -8.81
C ASN A 123 -18.89 -9.17 -8.57
N ILE A 124 -18.25 -10.33 -8.60
CA ILE A 124 -16.82 -10.52 -8.42
C ILE A 124 -16.26 -11.07 -9.72
N GLU A 125 -15.40 -10.29 -10.36
CA GLU A 125 -14.71 -10.66 -11.59
C GLU A 125 -13.29 -11.14 -11.24
N SER A 126 -12.99 -12.38 -11.63
CA SER A 126 -11.68 -13.00 -11.41
C SER A 126 -11.30 -13.86 -12.61
N ASN A 127 -10.16 -13.59 -13.24
CA ASN A 127 -9.63 -14.39 -14.37
C ASN A 127 -10.64 -14.65 -15.52
N GLY A 128 -11.52 -13.70 -15.79
CA GLY A 128 -12.57 -13.81 -16.82
C GLY A 128 -13.83 -14.55 -16.38
N GLU A 129 -13.87 -15.04 -15.14
CA GLU A 129 -15.07 -15.62 -14.53
C GLU A 129 -15.78 -14.58 -13.67
N ASN A 130 -17.12 -14.69 -13.65
CA ASN A 130 -17.97 -13.83 -12.84
C ASN A 130 -18.76 -14.66 -11.83
N VAL A 131 -18.65 -14.27 -10.55
CA VAL A 131 -19.42 -14.85 -9.45
C VAL A 131 -20.24 -13.76 -8.80
N GLN A 132 -21.54 -14.03 -8.59
CA GLN A 132 -22.41 -13.13 -7.84
C GLN A 132 -22.70 -13.67 -6.45
N ILE A 133 -22.61 -12.79 -5.47
CA ILE A 133 -22.91 -13.05 -4.05
C ILE A 133 -23.89 -12.00 -3.53
N GLU A 134 -24.77 -12.40 -2.61
CA GLU A 134 -25.75 -11.54 -1.98
C GLU A 134 -25.37 -11.30 -0.50
N GLY A 135 -25.48 -10.05 -0.03
CA GLY A 135 -25.22 -9.69 1.36
C GLY A 135 -26.32 -8.82 1.96
N GLU A 136 -26.63 -9.02 3.24
CA GLU A 136 -27.55 -8.12 3.95
C GLU A 136 -26.93 -6.73 4.11
N LYS A 137 -25.62 -6.69 4.40
CA LYS A 137 -24.82 -5.47 4.57
C LYS A 137 -23.60 -5.51 3.67
N ILE A 138 -23.32 -4.41 2.99
CA ILE A 138 -22.14 -4.29 2.14
C ILE A 138 -21.29 -3.13 2.66
N PHE A 139 -20.00 -3.40 2.92
CA PHE A 139 -19.03 -2.44 3.42
C PHE A 139 -18.01 -2.12 2.32
N ILE A 140 -17.89 -0.86 1.96
CA ILE A 140 -16.91 -0.38 0.97
C ILE A 140 -15.65 0.04 1.70
N ASN A 141 -14.57 -0.73 1.53
CA ASN A 141 -13.26 -0.49 2.14
C ASN A 141 -12.14 -0.51 1.09
N THR A 142 -12.42 0.07 -0.07
CA THR A 142 -11.56 0.01 -1.27
C THR A 142 -10.31 0.90 -1.17
N GLY A 143 -10.22 1.75 -0.15
CA GLY A 143 -9.06 2.61 0.10
C GLY A 143 -8.94 3.77 -0.89
N SER A 144 -7.70 4.13 -1.20
CA SER A 144 -7.36 5.23 -2.11
C SER A 144 -6.20 4.85 -3.03
N THR A 145 -6.08 5.56 -4.12
CA THR A 145 -4.97 5.43 -5.08
C THR A 145 -4.24 6.76 -5.25
N THR A 146 -2.96 6.70 -5.61
CA THR A 146 -2.17 7.89 -5.89
C THR A 146 -2.69 8.61 -7.13
N ILE A 147 -2.93 9.90 -7.02
CA ILE A 147 -3.29 10.76 -8.15
C ILE A 147 -2.00 11.23 -8.82
N ILE A 148 -1.87 10.98 -10.11
CA ILE A 148 -0.80 11.54 -10.94
C ILE A 148 -1.31 12.88 -11.50
N PRO A 149 -0.67 14.02 -11.15
CA PRO A 149 -1.13 15.31 -11.60
C PRO A 149 -1.03 15.47 -13.12
N GLY A 150 -1.88 16.33 -13.71
CA GLY A 150 -1.96 16.58 -15.15
C GLY A 150 -0.82 17.47 -15.70
N ILE A 151 0.41 17.25 -15.26
CA ILE A 151 1.58 18.00 -15.74
C ILE A 151 2.01 17.38 -17.07
N LYS A 152 2.20 18.24 -18.09
CA LYS A 152 2.63 17.83 -19.43
C LYS A 152 3.96 17.05 -19.37
N GLY A 153 4.00 15.89 -20.00
CA GLY A 153 5.17 15.00 -20.04
C GLY A 153 5.29 14.04 -18.86
N LEU A 154 4.51 14.24 -17.79
CA LEU A 154 4.63 13.39 -16.59
C LEU A 154 4.14 11.96 -16.86
N LYS A 155 2.99 11.81 -17.53
CA LYS A 155 2.40 10.49 -17.82
C LYS A 155 3.13 9.73 -18.93
N GLU A 156 3.78 10.48 -19.82
CA GLU A 156 4.50 9.95 -20.98
C GLU A 156 5.93 9.51 -20.62
N SER A 157 6.44 9.92 -19.47
CA SER A 157 7.79 9.57 -19.02
C SER A 157 7.86 8.19 -18.39
N ASN A 158 8.84 7.40 -18.80
CA ASN A 158 9.15 6.08 -18.20
C ASN A 158 9.90 6.16 -16.87
N HIS A 159 10.25 7.37 -16.41
CA HIS A 159 11.00 7.60 -15.17
C HIS A 159 10.15 8.26 -14.08
N VAL A 160 8.83 8.17 -14.18
CA VAL A 160 7.91 8.66 -13.17
C VAL A 160 7.44 7.51 -12.30
N TYR A 161 7.61 7.69 -11.01
CA TYR A 161 7.28 6.70 -9.98
C TYR A 161 6.31 7.32 -8.97
N THR A 162 5.42 6.50 -8.44
CA THR A 162 4.63 6.84 -7.26
C THR A 162 5.36 6.39 -5.99
N SER A 163 4.89 6.81 -4.82
CA SER A 163 5.40 6.32 -3.53
C SER A 163 5.40 4.78 -3.42
N THR A 164 4.53 4.11 -4.15
CA THR A 164 4.49 2.64 -4.22
C THR A 164 5.58 2.09 -5.14
N SER A 165 5.62 2.55 -6.40
CA SER A 165 6.48 1.96 -7.42
C SER A 165 7.96 2.27 -7.23
N ILE A 166 8.30 3.42 -6.63
CA ILE A 166 9.70 3.77 -6.35
C ILE A 166 10.33 2.80 -5.32
N MET A 167 9.57 2.28 -4.37
CA MET A 167 10.06 1.29 -3.42
C MET A 167 10.33 -0.10 -4.01
N GLU A 168 9.99 -0.31 -5.28
CA GLU A 168 10.27 -1.54 -6.02
C GLU A 168 11.48 -1.42 -6.95
N LEU A 169 12.09 -0.23 -7.05
CA LEU A 169 13.33 -0.05 -7.81
C LEU A 169 14.45 -0.87 -7.18
N LYS A 170 15.13 -1.66 -8.00
CA LYS A 170 16.28 -2.49 -7.57
C LYS A 170 17.57 -1.68 -7.51
N GLU A 171 17.66 -0.64 -8.31
CA GLU A 171 18.83 0.24 -8.40
C GLU A 171 18.53 1.57 -7.69
N LEU A 172 19.50 2.06 -6.94
CA LEU A 172 19.41 3.34 -6.27
C LEU A 172 19.43 4.47 -7.33
N PRO A 173 18.37 5.32 -7.42
CA PRO A 173 18.41 6.45 -8.35
C PRO A 173 19.50 7.44 -7.91
N LYS A 174 20.40 7.80 -8.83
CA LYS A 174 21.47 8.79 -8.55
C LYS A 174 20.89 10.18 -8.28
N LYS A 175 19.86 10.56 -9.06
CA LYS A 175 19.12 11.82 -8.92
C LYS A 175 17.63 11.51 -8.78
N LEU A 176 16.99 12.12 -7.80
CA LEU A 176 15.58 11.94 -7.52
C LEU A 176 14.91 13.31 -7.35
N THR A 177 13.93 13.60 -8.21
CA THR A 177 13.07 14.78 -8.04
C THR A 177 11.73 14.33 -7.48
N ILE A 178 11.32 14.92 -6.37
CA ILE A 178 10.05 14.63 -5.68
C ILE A 178 9.09 15.80 -5.91
N LEU A 179 7.90 15.47 -6.41
CA LEU A 179 6.82 16.43 -6.58
C LEU A 179 5.87 16.36 -5.39
N GLY A 180 5.90 17.39 -4.56
CA GLY A 180 5.10 17.50 -3.34
C GLY A 180 5.94 17.39 -2.06
N ALA A 181 5.88 18.43 -1.22
CA ALA A 181 6.58 18.52 0.06
C ALA A 181 5.66 18.23 1.26
N GLY A 182 4.72 17.31 1.10
CA GLY A 182 3.94 16.73 2.20
C GLY A 182 4.72 15.62 2.93
N TYR A 183 4.11 15.01 3.96
CA TYR A 183 4.75 13.98 4.79
C TYR A 183 5.45 12.87 4.01
N ILE A 184 4.77 12.31 3.00
CA ILE A 184 5.32 11.22 2.18
C ILE A 184 6.53 11.74 1.40
N GLY A 185 6.40 12.92 0.75
CA GLY A 185 7.47 13.51 -0.04
C GLY A 185 8.73 13.77 0.79
N LEU A 186 8.60 14.38 1.97
CA LEU A 186 9.70 14.68 2.87
C LEU A 186 10.34 13.42 3.46
N GLU A 187 9.53 12.42 3.84
CA GLU A 187 10.06 11.14 4.33
C GLU A 187 10.88 10.42 3.25
N PHE A 188 10.40 10.41 2.00
CA PHE A 188 11.11 9.84 0.87
C PHE A 188 12.36 10.66 0.53
N ALA A 189 12.30 11.99 0.62
CA ALA A 189 13.46 12.86 0.40
C ALA A 189 14.58 12.52 1.38
N SER A 190 14.28 12.47 2.67
CA SER A 190 15.24 12.10 3.72
C SER A 190 15.81 10.70 3.50
N MET A 191 14.93 9.73 3.26
CA MET A 191 15.31 8.33 3.07
C MET A 191 16.25 8.12 1.87
N TYR A 192 15.93 8.69 0.70
CA TYR A 192 16.75 8.53 -0.50
C TYR A 192 18.05 9.34 -0.43
N ALA A 193 18.03 10.53 0.19
CA ALA A 193 19.26 11.28 0.47
C ALA A 193 20.20 10.48 1.38
N ASP A 194 19.67 9.84 2.41
CA ASP A 194 20.43 8.96 3.30
C ASP A 194 21.05 7.77 2.57
N PHE A 195 20.33 7.15 1.63
CA PHE A 195 20.88 6.11 0.76
C PHE A 195 21.96 6.63 -0.19
N GLY A 196 22.00 7.93 -0.49
CA GLY A 196 23.02 8.56 -1.30
C GLY A 196 22.55 9.15 -2.63
N SER A 197 21.24 9.27 -2.84
CA SER A 197 20.68 10.00 -3.99
C SER A 197 20.86 11.51 -3.82
N GLU A 198 21.10 12.23 -4.92
CA GLU A 198 20.91 13.69 -5.00
C GLU A 198 19.40 13.98 -5.11
N VAL A 199 18.81 14.54 -4.06
CA VAL A 199 17.35 14.73 -3.98
C VAL A 199 16.97 16.18 -4.14
N THR A 200 15.99 16.45 -5.01
CA THR A 200 15.34 17.74 -5.19
C THR A 200 13.85 17.60 -4.89
N VAL A 201 13.32 18.48 -4.03
CA VAL A 201 11.88 18.54 -3.74
C VAL A 201 11.28 19.78 -4.38
N ILE A 202 10.17 19.61 -5.11
CA ILE A 202 9.44 20.70 -5.77
C ILE A 202 8.02 20.71 -5.22
N ASP A 203 7.57 21.86 -4.74
CA ASP A 203 6.20 22.09 -4.30
C ASP A 203 5.65 23.41 -4.83
N LEU A 204 4.34 23.51 -4.99
CA LEU A 204 3.65 24.75 -5.36
C LEU A 204 3.42 25.67 -4.15
N ALA A 205 3.41 25.12 -2.95
CA ALA A 205 3.24 25.86 -1.71
C ALA A 205 4.54 26.64 -1.38
N LYS A 206 4.37 27.83 -0.81
CA LYS A 206 5.50 28.67 -0.35
C LYS A 206 6.20 28.10 0.89
N ARG A 207 5.54 27.19 1.63
CA ARG A 207 6.00 26.59 2.86
C ARG A 207 5.85 25.07 2.79
N LEU A 208 6.76 24.34 3.41
CA LEU A 208 6.63 22.89 3.59
C LEU A 208 5.44 22.61 4.50
N MET A 209 4.81 21.45 4.32
CA MET A 209 3.67 20.98 5.13
C MET A 209 2.64 22.08 5.43
N PRO A 210 2.00 22.71 4.43
CA PRO A 210 1.20 23.93 4.60
C PRO A 210 -0.08 23.73 5.46
N ARG A 211 -0.40 22.48 5.82
CA ARG A 211 -1.55 22.12 6.68
C ARG A 211 -1.17 21.97 8.13
N GLU A 212 0.11 22.02 8.45
CA GLU A 212 0.60 21.90 9.82
C GLU A 212 0.77 23.28 10.47
N ASP A 213 0.92 23.27 11.78
CA ASP A 213 1.31 24.46 12.55
C ASP A 213 2.63 25.03 12.01
N GLU A 214 2.73 26.36 11.97
CA GLU A 214 3.86 27.05 11.33
C GLU A 214 5.18 26.71 12.02
N GLU A 215 5.19 26.73 13.35
CA GLU A 215 6.39 26.41 14.15
C GLU A 215 6.86 24.96 13.91
N ILE A 216 5.92 24.04 13.72
CA ILE A 216 6.25 22.64 13.43
C ILE A 216 6.79 22.48 12.01
N ALA A 217 6.14 23.16 11.04
CA ALA A 217 6.55 23.08 9.65
C ALA A 217 7.93 23.70 9.39
N ASP A 218 8.28 24.78 10.11
CA ASP A 218 9.58 25.45 10.00
C ASP A 218 10.74 24.66 10.61
N ARG A 219 10.45 23.66 11.44
CA ARG A 219 11.46 22.76 12.06
C ARG A 219 11.63 21.43 11.31
N ALA A 220 10.81 21.17 10.30
CA ALA A 220 10.86 19.95 9.49
C ALA A 220 11.88 20.04 8.37
#